data_7377994ae0d1905fa571cb46e5a1e623
#
_entry.id   7377994ae0d1905fa571cb46e5a1e623
#
_cell.length_a   1.000
_cell.length_b   1.000
_cell.length_c   1.000
_cell.angle_alpha   90.00
_cell.angle_beta   90.00
_cell.angle_gamma   90.00
#
_symmetry.space_group_name_H-M   'P 1'
#
loop_
_entity.id
_entity.type
_entity.pdbx_description
1 polymer ?
#
loop_
_entity_poly.entity_id
_entity_poly.type
_entity_poly.pdbx_seq_one_letter_code
_entity_poly.pdbx_strand_id
1 'polypeptide(L)'
;SREYKELGGIETENKLVSRFVRKALVNIKNRDYIEAVQSYVYASWVFDDEGNDEQAKECRNEALSVMENSNVFDGNENMYLLRADLLRRTGQFEKVVSDYGERFFESPIMLLISQYSVKLAKNGDSSAHKISDIPGIKFE
;
A
#
# COMPACT_ATOMS: atom_id res chain seq x y z
N SER A 1 -14.37 12.89 17.61
CA SER A 1 -14.93 11.85 18.47
C SER A 1 -13.83 11.02 19.10
N ARG A 2 -14.15 10.35 20.15
CA ARG A 2 -13.20 9.44 20.83
C ARG A 2 -12.72 8.35 19.88
N GLU A 3 -13.63 7.77 19.10
CA GLU A 3 -13.29 6.72 18.14
C GLU A 3 -12.35 7.24 17.04
N TYR A 4 -12.62 8.43 16.53
CA TYR A 4 -11.75 9.07 15.56
C TYR A 4 -10.32 9.22 16.08
N LYS A 5 -10.14 9.65 17.33
CA LYS A 5 -8.81 9.79 17.94
C LYS A 5 -8.13 8.43 18.14
N GLU A 6 -8.90 7.42 18.55
CA GLU A 6 -8.36 6.07 18.76
C GLU A 6 -7.87 5.42 17.46
N LEU A 7 -8.44 5.81 16.31
CA LEU A 7 -8.09 5.28 14.99
C LEU A 7 -7.10 6.16 14.23
N GLY A 8 -6.49 7.15 14.89
CA GLY A 8 -5.46 7.98 14.27
C GLY A 8 -5.94 8.80 13.09
N GLY A 9 -7.21 9.23 13.11
CA GLY A 9 -7.80 10.04 12.06
C GLY A 9 -8.58 9.28 11.00
N ILE A 10 -8.65 7.96 11.10
CA ILE A 10 -9.47 7.15 10.19
C ILE A 10 -10.92 7.16 10.66
N GLU A 11 -11.81 7.69 9.84
CA GLU A 11 -13.25 7.77 10.15
C GLU A 11 -13.97 6.53 9.61
N THR A 12 -14.61 5.77 10.51
CA THR A 12 -15.38 4.61 10.09
C THR A 12 -16.37 4.16 11.17
N GLU A 13 -17.51 3.67 10.72
CA GLU A 13 -18.45 2.90 11.54
C GLU A 13 -18.27 1.39 11.31
N ASN A 14 -17.42 1.00 10.35
CA ASN A 14 -17.16 -0.39 10.04
C ASN A 14 -16.26 -1.01 11.10
N LYS A 15 -16.79 -2.00 11.82
CA LYS A 15 -16.06 -2.67 12.90
C LYS A 15 -14.83 -3.41 12.41
N LEU A 16 -14.85 -3.96 11.21
CA LEU A 16 -13.71 -4.66 10.63
C LEU A 16 -12.55 -3.70 10.36
N VAL A 17 -12.85 -2.54 9.77
CA VAL A 17 -11.85 -1.47 9.57
C VAL A 17 -11.28 -1.04 10.92
N SER A 18 -12.13 -0.78 11.91
CA SER A 18 -11.69 -0.38 13.26
C SER A 18 -10.71 -1.39 13.84
N ARG A 19 -10.99 -2.68 13.66
CA ARG A 19 -10.11 -3.75 14.16
C ARG A 19 -8.75 -3.74 13.47
N PHE A 20 -8.71 -3.60 12.15
CA PHE A 20 -7.45 -3.52 11.40
C PHE A 20 -6.64 -2.28 11.80
N VAL A 21 -7.28 -1.12 11.91
CA VAL A 21 -6.58 0.11 12.28
C VAL A 21 -6.04 0.03 13.71
N ARG A 22 -6.82 -0.48 14.65
CA ARG A 22 -6.35 -0.69 16.03
C ARG A 22 -5.20 -1.66 16.09
N LYS A 23 -5.27 -2.75 15.31
CA LYS A 23 -4.17 -3.71 15.20
C LYS A 23 -2.90 -3.02 14.66
N ALA A 24 -3.03 -2.19 13.64
CA ALA A 24 -1.90 -1.43 13.11
C ALA A 24 -1.26 -0.55 14.16
N LEU A 25 -2.06 0.18 14.95
CA LEU A 25 -1.56 1.04 16.01
C LEU A 25 -0.82 0.25 17.10
N VAL A 26 -1.35 -0.91 17.48
CA VAL A 26 -0.69 -1.81 18.43
C VAL A 26 0.63 -2.34 17.85
N ASN A 27 0.62 -2.75 16.59
CA ASN A 27 1.81 -3.22 15.90
C ASN A 27 2.92 -2.15 15.86
N ILE A 28 2.55 -0.90 15.60
CA ILE A 28 3.52 0.22 15.61
C ILE A 28 4.14 0.36 16.99
N LYS A 29 3.32 0.32 18.03
CA LYS A 29 3.79 0.41 19.41
C LYS A 29 4.75 -0.71 19.77
N ASN A 30 4.50 -1.91 19.25
CA ASN A 30 5.35 -3.09 19.46
C ASN A 30 6.50 -3.21 18.46
N ARG A 31 6.65 -2.25 17.55
CA ARG A 31 7.67 -2.24 16.50
C ARG A 31 7.52 -3.38 15.48
N ASP A 32 6.31 -3.88 15.31
CA ASP A 32 5.95 -4.87 14.29
C ASP A 32 5.50 -4.15 13.02
N TYR A 33 6.44 -3.49 12.35
CA TYR A 33 6.12 -2.52 11.29
C TYR A 33 5.58 -3.16 10.02
N ILE A 34 6.07 -4.33 9.63
CA ILE A 34 5.53 -5.05 8.46
C ILE A 34 4.06 -5.38 8.68
N GLU A 35 3.71 -5.91 9.86
CA GLU A 35 2.34 -6.23 10.20
C GLU A 35 1.45 -4.98 10.28
N ALA A 36 2.02 -3.86 10.76
CA ALA A 36 1.31 -2.59 10.79
C ALA A 36 0.94 -2.13 9.37
N VAL A 37 1.88 -2.19 8.44
CA VAL A 37 1.65 -1.87 7.03
C VAL A 37 0.55 -2.75 6.46
N GLN A 38 0.63 -4.06 6.66
CA GLN A 38 -0.37 -5.01 6.17
C GLN A 38 -1.76 -4.72 6.74
N SER A 39 -1.85 -4.36 8.00
CA SER A 39 -3.13 -4.06 8.66
C SER A 39 -3.78 -2.82 8.05
N TYR A 40 -3.01 -1.77 7.79
CA TYR A 40 -3.53 -0.59 7.08
C TYR A 40 -3.96 -0.91 5.65
N VAL A 41 -3.21 -1.76 4.96
CA VAL A 41 -3.58 -2.19 3.60
C VAL A 41 -4.90 -2.94 3.61
N TYR A 42 -5.10 -3.85 4.56
CA TYR A 42 -6.37 -4.59 4.71
C TYR A 42 -7.53 -3.62 4.99
N ALA A 43 -7.32 -2.63 5.85
CA ALA A 43 -8.33 -1.60 6.10
C ALA A 43 -8.68 -0.85 4.80
N SER A 44 -7.68 -0.53 3.98
CA SER A 44 -7.92 0.15 2.70
C SER A 44 -8.78 -0.69 1.76
N TRP A 45 -8.59 -2.01 1.74
CA TRP A 45 -9.40 -2.90 0.89
C TRP A 45 -10.86 -2.94 1.33
N VAL A 46 -11.12 -2.92 2.63
CA VAL A 46 -12.50 -2.86 3.14
C VAL A 46 -13.17 -1.56 2.70
N PHE A 47 -12.45 -0.43 2.78
CA PHE A 47 -12.96 0.84 2.28
C PHE A 47 -13.18 0.84 0.76
N ASP A 48 -12.29 0.20 -0.01
CA ASP A 48 -12.48 0.04 -1.46
C ASP A 48 -13.80 -0.70 -1.74
N ASP A 49 -14.07 -1.76 -1.00
CA ASP A 49 -15.29 -2.56 -1.16
C ASP A 49 -16.56 -1.75 -0.82
N GLU A 50 -16.44 -0.79 0.07
CA GLU A 50 -17.52 0.13 0.43
C GLU A 50 -17.67 1.32 -0.52
N GLY A 51 -16.75 1.46 -1.47
CA GLY A 51 -16.72 2.62 -2.35
C GLY A 51 -16.24 3.91 -1.66
N ASN A 52 -15.59 3.79 -0.52
CA ASN A 52 -15.06 4.93 0.23
C ASN A 52 -13.60 5.19 -0.13
N ASP A 53 -13.38 5.79 -1.30
CA ASP A 53 -12.06 5.98 -1.88
C ASP A 53 -11.19 6.93 -1.05
N GLU A 54 -11.80 7.94 -0.44
CA GLU A 54 -11.08 8.92 0.38
C GLU A 54 -10.46 8.27 1.61
N GLN A 55 -11.23 7.48 2.34
CA GLN A 55 -10.71 6.78 3.53
C GLN A 55 -9.76 5.65 3.17
N ALA A 56 -9.98 4.99 2.03
CA ALA A 56 -9.03 3.99 1.52
C ALA A 56 -7.66 4.64 1.27
N LYS A 57 -7.65 5.83 0.67
CA LYS A 57 -6.43 6.60 0.43
C LYS A 57 -5.73 6.97 1.74
N GLU A 58 -6.50 7.40 2.76
CA GLU A 58 -5.93 7.71 4.08
C GLU A 58 -5.24 6.50 4.69
N CYS A 59 -5.84 5.33 4.62
CA CYS A 59 -5.22 4.10 5.12
C CYS A 59 -3.93 3.78 4.37
N ARG A 60 -3.90 3.97 3.05
CA ARG A 60 -2.69 3.75 2.24
C ARG A 60 -1.60 4.75 2.59
N ASN A 61 -1.96 6.01 2.86
CA ASN A 61 -1.00 7.02 3.30
C ASN A 61 -0.42 6.67 4.68
N GLU A 62 -1.23 6.15 5.59
CA GLU A 62 -0.74 5.67 6.88
C GLU A 62 0.25 4.51 6.71
N ALA A 63 -0.03 3.57 5.82
CA ALA A 63 0.89 2.47 5.51
C ALA A 63 2.22 3.02 4.97
N LEU A 64 2.16 3.97 4.04
CA LEU A 64 3.36 4.62 3.50
C LEU A 64 4.16 5.33 4.59
N SER A 65 3.48 6.01 5.51
CA SER A 65 4.14 6.69 6.63
C SER A 65 4.91 5.70 7.52
N VAL A 66 4.31 4.54 7.81
CA VAL A 66 4.99 3.49 8.57
C VAL A 66 6.24 3.01 7.82
N MET A 67 6.13 2.80 6.51
CA MET A 67 7.25 2.37 5.67
C MET A 67 8.42 3.37 5.71
N GLU A 68 8.11 4.67 5.56
CA GLU A 68 9.14 5.72 5.50
C GLU A 68 9.85 5.91 6.85
N ASN A 69 9.23 5.54 7.95
CA ASN A 69 9.74 5.75 9.30
C ASN A 69 10.22 4.46 9.99
N SER A 70 10.43 3.40 9.23
CA SER A 70 10.80 2.10 9.79
C SER A 70 11.78 1.35 8.87
N ASN A 71 12.15 0.15 9.30
CA ASN A 71 13.10 -0.72 8.60
C ASN A 71 12.43 -1.83 7.79
N VAL A 72 11.18 -1.63 7.35
CA VAL A 72 10.41 -2.68 6.64
C VAL A 72 11.07 -3.16 5.35
N PHE A 73 11.93 -2.34 4.76
CA PHE A 73 12.60 -2.68 3.50
C PHE A 73 13.80 -3.60 3.68
N ASP A 74 14.34 -3.72 4.89
CA ASP A 74 15.55 -4.49 5.13
C ASP A 74 15.36 -5.96 4.76
N GLY A 75 16.07 -6.42 3.73
CA GLY A 75 16.00 -7.78 3.24
C GLY A 75 14.64 -8.18 2.66
N ASN A 76 13.80 -7.20 2.29
CA ASN A 76 12.44 -7.47 1.85
C ASN A 76 12.06 -6.66 0.60
N GLU A 77 12.40 -7.21 -0.58
CA GLU A 77 12.10 -6.56 -1.86
C GLU A 77 10.58 -6.43 -2.11
N ASN A 78 9.77 -7.33 -1.54
CA ASN A 78 8.31 -7.25 -1.68
C ASN A 78 7.74 -5.95 -1.09
N MET A 79 8.35 -5.42 -0.05
CA MET A 79 7.93 -4.14 0.53
C MET A 79 8.12 -2.98 -0.45
N TYR A 80 9.16 -3.02 -1.28
CA TYR A 80 9.34 -2.01 -2.33
C TYR A 80 8.23 -2.08 -3.39
N LEU A 81 7.80 -3.28 -3.78
CA LEU A 81 6.69 -3.44 -4.72
C LEU A 81 5.38 -2.95 -4.12
N LEU A 82 5.14 -3.25 -2.85
CA LEU A 82 3.96 -2.75 -2.14
C LEU A 82 3.98 -1.23 -2.06
N ARG A 83 5.14 -0.63 -1.77
CA ARG A 83 5.28 0.83 -1.73
C ARG A 83 4.94 1.46 -3.08
N ALA A 84 5.41 0.88 -4.18
CA ALA A 84 5.07 1.37 -5.52
C ALA A 84 3.56 1.37 -5.75
N ASP A 85 2.88 0.28 -5.37
CA ASP A 85 1.43 0.17 -5.48
C ASP A 85 0.72 1.22 -4.62
N LEU A 86 1.13 1.38 -3.38
CA LEU A 86 0.52 2.36 -2.47
C LEU A 86 0.71 3.80 -2.96
N LEU A 87 1.89 4.13 -3.47
CA LEU A 87 2.15 5.44 -4.06
C LEU A 87 1.24 5.68 -5.27
N ARG A 88 1.13 4.71 -6.15
CA ARG A 88 0.29 4.81 -7.34
C ARG A 88 -1.20 4.93 -6.97
N ARG A 89 -1.68 4.08 -6.05
CA ARG A 89 -3.07 4.08 -5.60
C ARG A 89 -3.46 5.37 -4.87
N THR A 90 -2.50 6.10 -4.33
CA THR A 90 -2.72 7.41 -3.69
C THR A 90 -2.44 8.59 -4.62
N GLY A 91 -2.20 8.32 -5.91
CA GLY A 91 -2.03 9.35 -6.92
C GLY A 91 -0.65 9.98 -6.96
N GLN A 92 0.35 9.39 -6.30
CA GLN A 92 1.71 9.91 -6.26
C GLN A 92 2.54 9.36 -7.42
N PHE A 93 2.07 9.64 -8.64
CA PHE A 93 2.59 9.05 -9.88
C PHE A 93 4.03 9.44 -10.17
N GLU A 94 4.39 10.70 -9.97
CA GLU A 94 5.75 11.18 -10.22
C GLU A 94 6.77 10.46 -9.34
N LYS A 95 6.40 10.17 -8.11
CA LYS A 95 7.26 9.47 -7.16
C LYS A 95 7.46 8.01 -7.56
N VAL A 96 6.42 7.35 -8.10
CA VAL A 96 6.54 6.00 -8.65
C VAL A 96 7.55 5.99 -9.80
N VAL A 97 7.39 6.90 -10.76
CA VAL A 97 8.28 6.99 -11.92
C VAL A 97 9.71 7.31 -11.50
N SER A 98 9.89 8.27 -10.59
CA SER A 98 11.20 8.67 -10.10
C SER A 98 11.92 7.55 -9.34
N ASP A 99 11.22 6.88 -8.43
CA ASP A 99 11.84 5.90 -7.54
C ASP A 99 11.97 4.52 -8.17
N TYR A 100 11.10 4.17 -9.13
CA TYR A 100 11.02 2.81 -9.69
C TYR A 100 11.32 2.72 -11.19
N GLY A 101 11.39 3.84 -11.89
CA GLY A 101 11.57 3.84 -13.34
C GLY A 101 12.80 3.08 -13.82
N GLU A 102 13.88 3.14 -13.07
CA GLU A 102 15.15 2.47 -13.40
C GLU A 102 15.61 1.52 -12.28
N ARG A 103 14.72 1.21 -11.35
CA ARG A 103 15.07 0.36 -10.22
C ARG A 103 15.27 -1.09 -10.69
N PHE A 104 16.38 -1.68 -10.26
CA PHE A 104 16.69 -3.10 -10.50
C PHE A 104 16.05 -3.99 -9.43
N PHE A 105 15.58 -5.16 -9.87
CA PHE A 105 15.15 -6.27 -9.00
C PHE A 105 15.82 -7.54 -9.51
N GLU A 106 16.33 -8.36 -8.62
CA GLU A 106 16.96 -9.63 -9.03
C GLU A 106 15.93 -10.60 -9.64
N SER A 107 14.72 -10.63 -9.09
CA SER A 107 13.64 -11.47 -9.60
C SER A 107 13.06 -10.85 -10.89
N PRO A 108 13.04 -11.60 -12.01
CA PRO A 108 12.40 -11.13 -13.24
C PRO A 108 10.93 -10.80 -13.06
N ILE A 109 10.21 -11.55 -12.22
CA ILE A 109 8.79 -11.30 -11.95
C ILE A 109 8.61 -9.97 -11.19
N MET A 110 9.44 -9.72 -10.19
CA MET A 110 9.38 -8.46 -9.44
C MET A 110 9.70 -7.27 -10.33
N LEU A 111 10.66 -7.41 -11.24
CA LEU A 111 10.98 -6.36 -12.20
C LEU A 111 9.79 -6.08 -13.12
N LEU A 112 9.10 -7.10 -13.62
CA LEU A 112 7.89 -6.92 -14.44
C LEU A 112 6.79 -6.21 -13.67
N ILE A 113 6.56 -6.58 -12.42
CA ILE A 113 5.56 -5.94 -11.56
C ILE A 113 5.91 -4.46 -11.36
N SER A 114 7.17 -4.16 -11.06
CA SER A 114 7.64 -2.79 -10.90
C SER A 114 7.47 -1.96 -12.16
N GLN A 115 7.86 -2.50 -13.31
CA GLN A 115 7.74 -1.83 -14.60
C GLN A 115 6.27 -1.58 -14.97
N TYR A 116 5.38 -2.49 -14.63
CA TYR A 116 3.95 -2.31 -14.84
C TYR A 116 3.40 -1.17 -13.98
N SER A 117 3.80 -1.09 -12.71
CA SER A 117 3.43 0.01 -11.82
C SER A 117 3.88 1.36 -12.38
N VAL A 118 5.10 1.42 -12.93
CA VAL A 118 5.62 2.64 -13.56
C VAL A 118 4.79 3.02 -14.80
N LYS A 119 4.46 2.04 -15.63
CA LYS A 119 3.63 2.27 -16.82
C LYS A 119 2.26 2.84 -16.45
N LEU A 120 1.60 2.24 -15.46
CA LEU A 120 0.30 2.72 -14.96
C LEU A 120 0.42 4.13 -14.38
N ALA A 121 1.48 4.40 -13.62
CA ALA A 121 1.72 5.72 -13.04
C ALA A 121 1.93 6.78 -14.14
N LYS A 122 2.66 6.46 -15.21
CA LYS A 122 2.84 7.36 -16.34
C LYS A 122 1.52 7.69 -17.03
N ASN A 123 0.56 6.78 -16.98
CA ASN A 123 -0.79 6.98 -17.54
C ASN A 123 -1.77 7.61 -16.54
N GLY A 124 -1.30 7.97 -15.34
CA GLY A 124 -2.15 8.54 -14.29
C GLY A 124 -3.22 7.57 -13.77
N ASP A 125 -2.94 6.28 -13.84
CA ASP A 125 -3.88 5.22 -13.42
C ASP A 125 -3.66 4.83 -11.96
N SER A 126 -4.57 5.23 -11.09
CA SER A 126 -4.56 4.90 -9.67
C SER A 126 -5.47 3.73 -9.30
N SER A 127 -6.06 3.07 -10.28
CA SER A 127 -7.03 2.00 -10.04
C SER A 127 -6.36 0.67 -9.62
N ALA A 128 -7.16 -0.24 -9.08
CA ALA A 128 -6.68 -1.58 -8.72
C ALA A 128 -6.43 -2.40 -9.99
N HIS A 129 -5.32 -3.15 -9.97
CA HIS A 129 -4.96 -4.09 -11.04
C HIS A 129 -4.53 -5.41 -10.42
N LYS A 130 -4.74 -6.49 -11.15
CA LYS A 130 -4.30 -7.82 -10.74
C LYS A 130 -2.93 -8.12 -11.34
N ILE A 131 -2.12 -8.90 -10.64
CA ILE A 131 -0.83 -9.38 -11.16
C ILE A 131 -1.03 -10.13 -12.47
N SER A 132 -2.15 -10.88 -12.59
CA SER A 132 -2.50 -11.60 -13.81
C SER A 132 -2.73 -10.69 -15.04
N ASP A 133 -2.95 -9.39 -14.85
CA ASP A 133 -3.13 -8.43 -15.94
C ASP A 133 -1.78 -8.00 -16.55
N ILE A 134 -0.66 -8.36 -15.92
CA ILE A 134 0.67 -7.90 -16.34
C ILE A 134 1.17 -8.74 -17.52
N PRO A 135 1.48 -8.09 -18.66
CA PRO A 135 2.05 -8.81 -19.81
C PRO A 135 3.36 -9.48 -19.43
N GLY A 136 3.55 -10.72 -19.90
CA GLY A 136 4.77 -11.47 -19.69
C GLY A 136 4.81 -12.30 -18.43
N ILE A 137 3.83 -12.16 -17.53
CA ILE A 137 3.70 -13.03 -16.35
C ILE A 137 2.80 -14.19 -16.70
N LYS A 138 3.33 -15.41 -16.51
CA LYS A 138 2.57 -16.64 -16.73
C LYS A 138 2.37 -17.37 -15.42
N PHE A 139 1.14 -17.76 -15.16
CA PHE A 139 0.77 -18.61 -14.03
C PHE A 139 0.44 -19.99 -14.56
N GLU A 140 1.15 -20.98 -14.06
CA GLU A 140 0.88 -22.38 -14.38
C GLU A 140 0.10 -23.06 -13.25
#